data_388d10f65929f83f060698f41bf7e7ca
#
_entry.id   388d10f65929f83f060698f41bf7e7ca
#
_cell.length_a   1.000
_cell.length_b   1.000
_cell.length_c   1.000
_cell.angle_alpha   90.00
_cell.angle_beta   90.00
_cell.angle_gamma   90.00
#
_symmetry.space_group_name_H-M   'P 1'
#
loop_
_entity.id
_entity.type
_entity.pdbx_description
1 polymer ?
#
loop_
_entity_poly.entity_id
_entity_poly.type
_entity_poly.pdbx_seq_one_letter_code
_entity_poly.pdbx_strand_id
1 'polypeptide(L)'
;MRLRYLLCTKFLVSALSIVVSVCEGAPAEVPSKAKLTVFEATLEAELRTTPELSTNEFKAFLAKRGVVVFDAQADREFAAAHVPGSISIEETGFLRLVQAYPDRSTEIVVYANGPFADSARRRADELVNLGYTKVRRYQLGLAVWRALGNTAETTLQGFRRMFSENSAVMIDARSRAEFAAGTIPAAESIQPGEAGQATRDPRLQYYDRNTRIVVFGNSSDAARRVAEEIARQAYPNSSYFGGTYLELKQAKFFSERKPSASTLRGLKH
;
A
#
# COMPACT_ATOMS: atom_id res chain seq x y z
N MET A 1 97.47 -16.40 -26.43
CA MET A 1 98.06 -17.58 -25.76
C MET A 1 96.93 -18.56 -25.45
N ARG A 2 97.01 -19.70 -26.13
CA ARG A 2 96.35 -20.97 -25.85
C ARG A 2 94.84 -20.96 -25.64
N LEU A 3 94.07 -21.63 -26.47
CA LEU A 3 94.00 -22.98 -27.02
C LEU A 3 92.86 -23.81 -26.40
N ARG A 4 91.97 -24.32 -27.30
CA ARG A 4 91.34 -25.67 -27.28
C ARG A 4 90.09 -25.84 -26.39
N TYR A 5 89.09 -26.62 -26.70
CA TYR A 5 88.64 -27.58 -27.75
C TYR A 5 87.10 -27.73 -27.61
N LEU A 6 86.38 -27.78 -28.65
CA LEU A 6 85.57 -28.88 -29.19
C LEU A 6 84.86 -29.78 -28.18
N LEU A 7 83.54 -29.82 -28.21
CA LEU A 7 82.83 -31.09 -28.46
C LEU A 7 81.36 -30.84 -28.78
N CYS A 8 80.97 -31.45 -29.85
CA CYS A 8 79.64 -31.50 -30.43
C CYS A 8 78.79 -32.54 -29.64
N THR A 9 77.61 -32.15 -29.25
CA THR A 9 76.57 -33.16 -28.96
C THR A 9 75.21 -32.62 -29.42
N LYS A 10 74.71 -33.30 -30.44
CA LYS A 10 73.34 -33.16 -30.94
C LYS A 10 72.40 -33.67 -29.92
N PHE A 11 71.50 -32.84 -29.42
CA PHE A 11 70.29 -33.28 -28.74
C PHE A 11 69.10 -32.94 -29.62
N LEU A 12 68.41 -33.97 -30.05
CA LEU A 12 67.10 -33.96 -30.66
C LEU A 12 66.09 -33.45 -29.61
N VAL A 13 65.52 -32.28 -29.83
CA VAL A 13 64.36 -31.83 -29.04
C VAL A 13 63.10 -32.10 -29.83
N SER A 14 62.41 -33.14 -29.40
CA SER A 14 61.04 -33.50 -29.86
C SER A 14 60.10 -32.36 -29.44
N ALA A 15 59.49 -31.70 -30.41
CA ALA A 15 58.47 -30.69 -30.17
C ALA A 15 57.16 -31.39 -29.75
N LEU A 16 56.88 -31.40 -28.47
CA LEU A 16 55.57 -31.82 -27.92
C LEU A 16 54.63 -30.62 -28.04
N SER A 17 53.74 -30.63 -29.06
CA SER A 17 52.67 -29.65 -29.21
C SER A 17 51.59 -29.91 -28.16
N ILE A 18 51.56 -29.10 -27.09
CA ILE A 18 50.48 -29.07 -26.13
C ILE A 18 49.32 -28.29 -26.79
N VAL A 19 48.28 -28.96 -27.24
CA VAL A 19 47.02 -28.37 -27.57
C VAL A 19 46.29 -27.96 -26.29
N VAL A 20 46.37 -26.70 -25.94
CA VAL A 20 45.53 -26.13 -24.88
C VAL A 20 44.13 -25.94 -25.44
N SER A 21 43.24 -26.89 -25.12
CA SER A 21 41.81 -26.76 -25.38
C SER A 21 41.26 -25.68 -24.44
N VAL A 22 41.04 -24.47 -24.95
CA VAL A 22 40.31 -23.45 -24.22
C VAL A 22 38.83 -23.85 -24.23
N CYS A 23 38.38 -24.44 -23.13
CA CYS A 23 36.93 -24.53 -22.85
C CYS A 23 36.42 -23.10 -22.67
N GLU A 24 35.79 -22.52 -23.68
CA GLU A 24 34.90 -21.39 -23.51
C GLU A 24 33.74 -21.82 -22.64
N GLY A 25 33.83 -21.50 -21.36
CA GLY A 25 32.70 -21.60 -20.45
C GLY A 25 31.61 -20.68 -20.92
N ALA A 26 30.47 -21.24 -21.29
CA ALA A 26 29.26 -20.45 -21.54
C ALA A 26 29.01 -19.49 -20.36
N PRO A 27 28.57 -18.25 -20.59
CA PRO A 27 28.25 -17.34 -19.50
C PRO A 27 27.18 -18.00 -18.64
N ALA A 28 27.45 -18.13 -17.32
CA ALA A 28 26.48 -18.61 -16.37
C ALA A 28 25.26 -17.69 -16.45
N GLU A 29 24.14 -18.21 -16.93
CA GLU A 29 22.85 -17.54 -16.86
C GLU A 29 22.62 -17.18 -15.37
N VAL A 30 22.55 -15.88 -15.09
CA VAL A 30 22.09 -15.38 -13.82
C VAL A 30 20.64 -15.88 -13.67
N PRO A 31 20.32 -16.71 -12.69
CA PRO A 31 18.98 -17.24 -12.57
C PRO A 31 18.03 -16.05 -12.42
N SER A 32 17.13 -15.90 -13.38
CA SER A 32 15.97 -15.02 -13.27
C SER A 32 15.32 -15.33 -11.92
N LYS A 33 15.13 -14.30 -11.07
CA LYS A 33 14.40 -14.47 -9.80
C LYS A 33 13.05 -15.09 -10.14
N ALA A 34 12.93 -16.40 -9.95
CA ALA A 34 11.67 -17.10 -10.11
C ALA A 34 10.65 -16.38 -9.23
N LYS A 35 9.46 -16.11 -9.77
CA LYS A 35 8.35 -15.58 -8.97
C LYS A 35 8.03 -16.65 -7.94
N LEU A 36 8.39 -16.38 -6.68
CA LEU A 36 8.06 -17.25 -5.56
C LEU A 36 6.54 -17.45 -5.52
N THR A 37 6.13 -18.69 -5.28
CA THR A 37 4.74 -18.98 -4.93
C THR A 37 4.41 -18.31 -3.60
N VAL A 38 3.11 -18.11 -3.31
CA VAL A 38 2.67 -17.55 -2.01
C VAL A 38 3.24 -18.37 -0.85
N PHE A 39 3.33 -19.70 -1.01
CA PHE A 39 3.88 -20.62 -0.03
C PHE A 39 5.39 -20.41 0.18
N GLU A 40 6.17 -20.31 -0.89
CA GLU A 40 7.62 -20.07 -0.81
C GLU A 40 7.93 -18.69 -0.23
N ALA A 41 7.14 -17.66 -0.59
CA ALA A 41 7.26 -16.33 0.00
C ALA A 41 6.94 -16.34 1.50
N THR A 42 6.04 -17.21 1.95
CA THR A 42 5.72 -17.39 3.38
C THR A 42 6.84 -18.11 4.11
N LEU A 43 7.47 -19.12 3.51
CA LEU A 43 8.61 -19.82 4.09
C LEU A 43 9.87 -18.92 4.17
N GLU A 44 10.13 -18.10 3.16
CA GLU A 44 11.19 -17.09 3.24
C GLU A 44 10.93 -16.05 4.33
N ALA A 45 9.67 -15.83 4.73
CA ALA A 45 9.32 -14.94 5.82
C ALA A 45 9.86 -15.40 7.18
N GLU A 46 10.02 -16.70 7.40
CA GLU A 46 10.59 -17.26 8.64
C GLU A 46 12.08 -16.91 8.84
N LEU A 47 12.79 -16.56 7.76
CA LEU A 47 14.19 -16.13 7.82
C LEU A 47 14.36 -14.61 8.04
N ARG A 48 13.28 -13.88 8.26
CA ARG A 48 13.31 -12.43 8.33
C ARG A 48 13.53 -11.93 9.76
N THR A 49 14.30 -10.86 9.89
CA THR A 49 14.70 -10.26 11.17
C THR A 49 13.54 -9.64 11.95
N THR A 50 12.43 -9.29 11.26
CA THR A 50 11.30 -8.57 11.85
C THR A 50 10.07 -9.48 11.95
N PRO A 51 9.50 -9.74 13.14
CA PRO A 51 8.31 -10.57 13.32
C PRO A 51 7.10 -10.04 12.56
N GLU A 52 6.29 -10.95 12.02
CA GLU A 52 5.04 -10.62 11.34
C GLU A 52 3.84 -10.74 12.29
N LEU A 53 2.83 -9.93 12.01
CA LEU A 53 1.54 -9.93 12.72
C LEU A 53 0.46 -10.53 11.83
N SER A 54 -0.39 -11.36 12.40
CA SER A 54 -1.69 -11.67 11.84
C SER A 54 -2.62 -10.43 11.89
N THR A 55 -3.71 -10.44 11.12
CA THR A 55 -4.68 -9.34 11.16
C THR A 55 -5.30 -9.15 12.54
N ASN A 56 -5.53 -10.22 13.30
CA ASN A 56 -6.09 -10.12 14.66
C ASN A 56 -5.10 -9.48 15.64
N GLU A 57 -3.83 -9.85 15.58
CA GLU A 57 -2.77 -9.21 16.36
C GLU A 57 -2.63 -7.74 15.97
N PHE A 58 -2.65 -7.42 14.68
CA PHE A 58 -2.57 -6.03 14.22
C PHE A 58 -3.75 -5.20 14.75
N LYS A 59 -4.97 -5.72 14.75
CA LYS A 59 -6.13 -5.07 15.39
C LYS A 59 -5.92 -4.84 16.87
N ALA A 60 -5.37 -5.81 17.57
CA ALA A 60 -5.04 -5.66 18.99
C ALA A 60 -3.98 -4.55 19.23
N PHE A 61 -3.01 -4.45 18.32
CA PHE A 61 -2.02 -3.35 18.37
C PHE A 61 -2.67 -1.99 18.11
N LEU A 62 -3.55 -1.85 17.14
CA LEU A 62 -4.28 -0.60 16.86
C LEU A 62 -5.14 -0.13 18.05
N ALA A 63 -5.65 -1.06 18.83
CA ALA A 63 -6.44 -0.75 20.02
C ALA A 63 -5.57 -0.37 21.25
N LYS A 64 -4.25 -0.60 21.19
CA LYS A 64 -3.32 -0.38 22.29
C LYS A 64 -2.78 1.05 22.27
N ARG A 65 -2.69 1.68 23.44
CA ARG A 65 -2.03 3.00 23.56
C ARG A 65 -0.51 2.86 23.46
N GLY A 66 0.15 3.84 22.86
CA GLY A 66 1.61 3.90 22.76
C GLY A 66 2.22 3.07 21.63
N VAL A 67 1.41 2.46 20.78
CA VAL A 67 1.87 1.83 19.54
C VAL A 67 1.84 2.85 18.40
N VAL A 68 2.87 2.82 17.57
CA VAL A 68 2.96 3.65 16.36
C VAL A 68 2.84 2.75 15.14
N VAL A 69 1.98 3.12 14.21
CA VAL A 69 1.80 2.38 12.95
C VAL A 69 2.29 3.21 11.80
N PHE A 70 3.27 2.70 11.07
CA PHE A 70 3.83 3.34 9.90
C PHE A 70 3.33 2.67 8.62
N ASP A 71 2.89 3.52 7.70
CA ASP A 71 2.52 3.13 6.35
C ASP A 71 3.68 3.38 5.39
N ALA A 72 4.16 2.35 4.73
CA ALA A 72 5.24 2.40 3.74
C ALA A 72 4.73 2.38 2.29
N GLN A 73 3.47 2.76 2.07
CA GLN A 73 2.91 3.01 0.74
C GLN A 73 3.44 4.33 0.17
N ALA A 74 3.33 4.51 -1.15
CA ALA A 74 3.53 5.82 -1.77
C ALA A 74 2.48 6.83 -1.28
N ASP A 75 2.84 8.13 -1.18
CA ASP A 75 1.96 9.20 -0.67
C ASP A 75 0.60 9.23 -1.35
N ARG A 76 0.59 9.00 -2.65
CA ARG A 76 -0.66 8.96 -3.41
C ARG A 76 -1.59 7.83 -2.98
N GLU A 77 -1.04 6.68 -2.65
CA GLU A 77 -1.77 5.49 -2.22
C GLU A 77 -2.25 5.66 -0.78
N PHE A 78 -1.36 6.12 0.11
CA PHE A 78 -1.70 6.48 1.48
C PHE A 78 -2.86 7.49 1.52
N ALA A 79 -2.76 8.58 0.78
CA ALA A 79 -3.79 9.60 0.74
C ALA A 79 -5.15 9.07 0.29
N ALA A 80 -5.15 8.12 -0.66
CA ALA A 80 -6.38 7.49 -1.15
C ALA A 80 -6.99 6.53 -0.12
N ALA A 81 -6.14 5.75 0.58
CA ALA A 81 -6.59 4.81 1.58
C ALA A 81 -5.43 4.28 2.42
N HIS A 82 -5.57 4.35 3.72
CA HIS A 82 -4.63 3.83 4.70
C HIS A 82 -5.35 3.23 5.91
N VAL A 83 -4.63 2.47 6.72
CA VAL A 83 -5.18 1.96 7.99
C VAL A 83 -5.39 3.14 8.95
N PRO A 84 -6.57 3.27 9.56
CA PRO A 84 -6.88 4.41 10.42
C PRO A 84 -5.83 4.63 11.51
N GLY A 85 -5.39 5.89 11.66
CA GLY A 85 -4.39 6.26 12.66
C GLY A 85 -2.94 5.93 12.29
N SER A 86 -2.67 5.38 11.10
CA SER A 86 -1.30 5.19 10.62
C SER A 86 -0.68 6.50 10.09
N ILE A 87 0.64 6.54 10.06
CA ILE A 87 1.44 7.68 9.64
C ILE A 87 2.20 7.30 8.37
N SER A 88 2.09 8.11 7.32
CA SER A 88 2.85 7.90 6.09
C SER A 88 4.35 8.12 6.32
N ILE A 89 5.16 7.15 5.93
CA ILE A 89 6.62 7.28 5.95
C ILE A 89 7.08 8.24 4.86
N GLU A 90 6.47 8.21 3.67
CA GLU A 90 6.89 9.07 2.56
C GLU A 90 6.52 10.53 2.81
N GLU A 91 5.26 10.81 3.16
CA GLU A 91 4.78 12.17 3.41
C GLU A 91 5.55 12.86 4.56
N THR A 92 5.73 12.13 5.66
CA THR A 92 6.45 12.66 6.84
C THR A 92 7.96 12.68 6.62
N GLY A 93 8.49 11.72 5.86
CA GLY A 93 9.93 11.48 5.69
C GLY A 93 10.51 10.61 6.81
N PHE A 94 11.19 9.52 6.42
CA PHE A 94 11.69 8.50 7.35
C PHE A 94 12.57 9.06 8.47
N LEU A 95 13.50 9.98 8.14
CA LEU A 95 14.39 10.60 9.14
C LEU A 95 13.62 11.44 10.16
N ARG A 96 12.57 12.16 9.75
CA ARG A 96 11.73 12.95 10.66
C ARG A 96 10.95 12.04 11.60
N LEU A 97 10.47 10.89 11.12
CA LEU A 97 9.81 9.89 11.98
C LEU A 97 10.77 9.35 13.03
N VAL A 98 11.99 9.00 12.64
CA VAL A 98 13.03 8.55 13.58
C VAL A 98 13.34 9.62 14.65
N GLN A 99 13.32 10.90 14.29
CA GLN A 99 13.49 12.02 15.23
C GLN A 99 12.28 12.23 16.13
N ALA A 100 11.05 12.04 15.60
CA ALA A 100 9.81 12.17 16.36
C ALA A 100 9.61 11.04 17.40
N TYR A 101 10.20 9.87 17.14
CA TYR A 101 10.13 8.70 18.01
C TYR A 101 11.54 8.27 18.46
N PRO A 102 12.23 9.06 19.31
CA PRO A 102 13.63 8.80 19.68
C PRO A 102 13.80 7.60 20.62
N ASP A 103 12.74 7.21 21.34
CA ASP A 103 12.75 6.01 22.20
C ASP A 103 12.80 4.74 21.36
N ARG A 104 13.93 4.05 21.42
CA ARG A 104 14.17 2.79 20.67
C ARG A 104 13.35 1.61 21.20
N SER A 105 12.69 1.76 22.34
CA SER A 105 11.74 0.77 22.87
C SER A 105 10.30 1.01 22.43
N THR A 106 10.03 2.03 21.61
CA THR A 106 8.70 2.29 21.03
C THR A 106 8.19 1.06 20.27
N GLU A 107 6.96 0.64 20.53
CA GLU A 107 6.32 -0.42 19.77
C GLU A 107 5.88 0.10 18.40
N ILE A 108 6.51 -0.38 17.35
CA ILE A 108 6.27 0.07 15.97
C ILE A 108 5.75 -1.09 15.13
N VAL A 109 4.71 -0.84 14.36
CA VAL A 109 4.24 -1.75 13.30
C VAL A 109 4.40 -1.05 11.96
N VAL A 110 5.01 -1.73 10.99
CA VAL A 110 5.14 -1.23 9.61
C VAL A 110 4.28 -2.09 8.69
N TYR A 111 3.52 -1.47 7.81
CA TYR A 111 2.76 -2.16 6.77
C TYR A 111 2.87 -1.42 5.43
N ALA A 112 2.39 -2.04 4.36
CA ALA A 112 2.27 -1.46 3.03
C ALA A 112 1.00 -1.93 2.33
N ASN A 113 0.93 -1.83 1.00
CA ASN A 113 -0.27 -2.14 0.24
C ASN A 113 -0.68 -3.62 0.33
N GLY A 114 0.26 -4.55 0.32
CA GLY A 114 -0.08 -5.99 0.34
C GLY A 114 1.13 -6.91 0.55
N PRO A 115 0.90 -8.23 0.56
CA PRO A 115 1.89 -9.23 0.99
C PRO A 115 3.16 -9.24 0.12
N PHE A 116 3.07 -8.79 -1.12
CA PHE A 116 4.20 -8.74 -2.05
C PHE A 116 4.93 -7.39 -2.07
N ALA A 117 4.52 -6.44 -1.23
CA ALA A 117 5.15 -5.13 -1.13
C ALA A 117 6.39 -5.19 -0.25
N ASP A 118 7.58 -5.04 -0.85
CA ASP A 118 8.86 -5.05 -0.13
C ASP A 118 9.10 -3.81 0.74
N SER A 119 8.34 -2.75 0.54
CA SER A 119 8.55 -1.48 1.26
C SER A 119 8.37 -1.63 2.77
N ALA A 120 7.35 -2.37 3.23
CA ALA A 120 7.14 -2.62 4.65
C ALA A 120 8.34 -3.36 5.29
N ARG A 121 8.84 -4.39 4.61
CA ARG A 121 10.02 -5.14 5.07
C ARG A 121 11.25 -4.24 5.17
N ARG A 122 11.59 -3.53 4.08
CA ARG A 122 12.77 -2.65 4.06
C ARG A 122 12.71 -1.60 5.17
N ARG A 123 11.57 -0.94 5.37
CA ARG A 123 11.43 0.08 6.41
C ARG A 123 11.49 -0.50 7.83
N ALA A 124 10.93 -1.69 8.04
CA ALA A 124 11.04 -2.37 9.31
C ALA A 124 12.49 -2.78 9.62
N ASP A 125 13.22 -3.32 8.65
CA ASP A 125 14.62 -3.70 8.79
C ASP A 125 15.52 -2.47 9.02
N GLU A 126 15.27 -1.33 8.34
CA GLU A 126 15.95 -0.05 8.59
C GLU A 126 15.72 0.42 10.03
N LEU A 127 14.51 0.31 10.58
CA LEU A 127 14.25 0.67 11.98
C LEU A 127 15.01 -0.24 12.96
N VAL A 128 15.05 -1.55 12.71
CA VAL A 128 15.85 -2.48 13.52
C VAL A 128 17.32 -2.13 13.47
N ASN A 129 17.87 -1.81 12.30
CA ASN A 129 19.26 -1.40 12.13
C ASN A 129 19.59 -0.08 12.85
N LEU A 130 18.58 0.79 13.04
CA LEU A 130 18.69 2.00 13.84
C LEU A 130 18.54 1.76 15.34
N GLY A 131 18.41 0.50 15.78
CA GLY A 131 18.36 0.09 17.18
C GLY A 131 16.97 0.03 17.80
N TYR A 132 15.89 0.13 17.03
CA TYR A 132 14.54 -0.12 17.55
C TYR A 132 14.35 -1.60 17.88
N THR A 133 13.93 -1.90 19.09
CA THR A 133 13.86 -3.27 19.64
C THR A 133 12.50 -3.93 19.54
N LYS A 134 11.45 -3.17 19.23
CA LYS A 134 10.05 -3.64 19.22
C LYS A 134 9.37 -3.34 17.88
N VAL A 135 10.06 -3.63 16.77
CA VAL A 135 9.52 -3.47 15.42
C VAL A 135 8.84 -4.75 14.98
N ARG A 136 7.65 -4.63 14.41
CA ARG A 136 6.88 -5.72 13.81
C ARG A 136 6.37 -5.31 12.43
N ARG A 137 5.94 -6.27 11.63
CA ARG A 137 5.35 -6.03 10.32
C ARG A 137 3.94 -6.60 10.23
N TYR A 138 3.06 -5.86 9.60
CA TYR A 138 1.82 -6.40 9.08
C TYR A 138 1.98 -6.60 7.56
N GLN A 139 2.60 -7.75 7.18
CA GLN A 139 2.97 -8.03 5.80
C GLN A 139 1.76 -8.24 4.88
N LEU A 140 0.63 -8.69 5.41
CA LEU A 140 -0.62 -8.84 4.65
C LEU A 140 -1.11 -7.50 4.07
N GLY A 141 -0.81 -6.40 4.71
CA GLY A 141 -1.01 -5.04 4.21
C GLY A 141 -2.47 -4.62 4.05
N LEU A 142 -2.65 -3.44 3.43
CA LEU A 142 -3.97 -2.81 3.26
C LEU A 142 -4.92 -3.66 2.43
N ALA A 143 -4.42 -4.38 1.42
CA ALA A 143 -5.26 -5.21 0.55
C ALA A 143 -5.99 -6.31 1.33
N VAL A 144 -5.26 -7.06 2.17
CA VAL A 144 -5.87 -8.12 3.00
C VAL A 144 -6.69 -7.52 4.15
N TRP A 145 -6.24 -6.40 4.74
CA TRP A 145 -7.01 -5.63 5.70
C TRP A 145 -8.44 -5.37 5.21
N ARG A 146 -8.56 -4.85 3.99
CA ARG A 146 -9.86 -4.57 3.34
C ARG A 146 -10.64 -5.84 2.97
N ALA A 147 -9.97 -6.85 2.42
CA ALA A 147 -10.59 -8.12 2.06
C ALA A 147 -11.25 -8.81 3.27
N LEU A 148 -10.74 -8.57 4.48
CA LEU A 148 -11.31 -9.05 5.74
C LEU A 148 -12.40 -8.12 6.32
N GLY A 149 -12.92 -7.19 5.52
CA GLY A 149 -14.04 -6.31 5.89
C GLY A 149 -13.66 -5.13 6.78
N ASN A 150 -12.36 -4.80 6.90
CA ASN A 150 -11.94 -3.62 7.63
C ASN A 150 -11.91 -2.41 6.69
N THR A 151 -12.30 -1.25 7.20
CA THR A 151 -12.29 -0.01 6.42
C THR A 151 -10.94 0.68 6.46
N ALA A 152 -10.70 1.52 5.45
CA ALA A 152 -9.55 2.39 5.35
C ALA A 152 -9.99 3.86 5.50
N GLU A 153 -9.07 4.69 5.94
CA GLU A 153 -9.23 6.13 6.02
C GLU A 153 -8.70 6.81 4.75
N THR A 154 -9.32 7.90 4.35
CA THR A 154 -8.95 8.74 3.20
C THR A 154 -8.62 10.14 3.70
N THR A 155 -7.48 10.70 3.28
CA THR A 155 -7.11 12.09 3.61
C THR A 155 -7.90 13.10 2.77
N LEU A 156 -7.87 14.38 3.16
CA LEU A 156 -8.44 15.47 2.36
C LEU A 156 -7.84 15.54 0.94
N GLN A 157 -6.53 15.35 0.83
CA GLN A 157 -5.83 15.33 -0.46
C GLN A 157 -6.30 14.15 -1.34
N GLY A 158 -6.42 12.96 -0.75
CA GLY A 158 -6.94 11.78 -1.44
C GLY A 158 -8.37 11.96 -1.89
N PHE A 159 -9.22 12.49 -1.01
CA PHE A 159 -10.62 12.81 -1.31
C PHE A 159 -10.73 13.79 -2.49
N ARG A 160 -10.04 14.94 -2.41
CA ARG A 160 -10.00 15.96 -3.47
C ARG A 160 -9.59 15.35 -4.81
N ARG A 161 -8.51 14.55 -4.83
CA ARG A 161 -8.05 13.92 -6.05
C ARG A 161 -9.07 12.95 -6.63
N MET A 162 -9.61 12.04 -5.82
CA MET A 162 -10.61 11.08 -6.28
C MET A 162 -11.88 11.76 -6.80
N PHE A 163 -12.28 12.86 -6.17
CA PHE A 163 -13.41 13.68 -6.63
C PHE A 163 -13.10 14.32 -7.99
N SER A 164 -11.95 14.99 -8.15
CA SER A 164 -11.58 15.69 -9.39
C SER A 164 -11.33 14.73 -10.56
N GLU A 165 -10.77 13.56 -10.29
CA GLU A 165 -10.55 12.49 -11.29
C GLU A 165 -11.81 11.67 -11.59
N ASN A 166 -12.90 11.86 -10.85
CA ASN A 166 -14.11 11.02 -10.88
C ASN A 166 -13.80 9.53 -10.73
N SER A 167 -12.85 9.21 -9.84
CA SER A 167 -12.30 7.85 -9.67
C SER A 167 -12.87 7.11 -8.44
N ALA A 168 -13.87 7.69 -7.78
CA ALA A 168 -14.62 7.08 -6.68
C ALA A 168 -16.07 7.55 -6.63
N VAL A 169 -16.94 6.70 -6.10
CA VAL A 169 -18.31 7.09 -5.74
C VAL A 169 -18.27 7.79 -4.38
N MET A 170 -18.86 8.98 -4.31
CA MET A 170 -18.93 9.78 -3.09
C MET A 170 -20.24 9.48 -2.37
N ILE A 171 -20.18 9.11 -1.09
CA ILE A 171 -21.34 8.78 -0.27
C ILE A 171 -21.44 9.77 0.89
N ASP A 172 -22.59 10.41 1.01
CA ASP A 172 -22.93 11.28 2.13
C ASP A 172 -23.69 10.48 3.22
N ALA A 173 -23.05 10.34 4.37
CA ALA A 173 -23.60 9.62 5.52
C ALA A 173 -24.40 10.51 6.48
N ARG A 174 -24.57 11.81 6.15
CA ARG A 174 -25.35 12.76 6.95
C ARG A 174 -26.86 12.47 6.83
N SER A 175 -27.67 13.13 7.65
CA SER A 175 -29.13 13.01 7.59
C SER A 175 -29.67 13.40 6.22
N ARG A 176 -30.86 12.88 5.85
CA ARG A 176 -31.54 13.24 4.60
C ARG A 176 -31.83 14.73 4.49
N ALA A 177 -32.15 15.37 5.61
CA ALA A 177 -32.40 16.81 5.65
C ALA A 177 -31.14 17.61 5.34
N GLU A 178 -29.98 17.23 5.90
CA GLU A 178 -28.70 17.85 5.61
C GLU A 178 -28.24 17.59 4.18
N PHE A 179 -28.43 16.39 3.67
CA PHE A 179 -28.16 16.06 2.27
C PHE A 179 -29.00 16.95 1.32
N ALA A 180 -30.31 17.08 1.58
CA ALA A 180 -31.22 17.90 0.79
C ALA A 180 -30.89 19.40 0.87
N ALA A 181 -30.39 19.87 2.02
CA ALA A 181 -29.93 21.24 2.19
C ALA A 181 -28.62 21.54 1.45
N GLY A 182 -27.93 20.52 0.96
CA GLY A 182 -26.73 20.63 0.13
C GLY A 182 -25.68 19.58 0.47
N THR A 183 -25.08 19.03 -0.59
CA THR A 183 -24.05 18.00 -0.51
C THR A 183 -22.95 18.24 -1.56
N ILE A 184 -22.01 17.32 -1.66
CA ILE A 184 -20.98 17.29 -2.71
C ILE A 184 -21.63 16.89 -4.05
N PRO A 185 -21.31 17.55 -5.16
CA PRO A 185 -21.87 17.21 -6.48
C PRO A 185 -21.72 15.71 -6.81
N ALA A 186 -22.82 15.09 -7.24
CA ALA A 186 -22.94 13.67 -7.56
C ALA A 186 -22.64 12.71 -6.39
N ALA A 187 -22.74 13.15 -5.15
CA ALA A 187 -22.76 12.25 -4.00
C ALA A 187 -24.14 11.57 -3.87
N GLU A 188 -24.13 10.33 -3.44
CA GLU A 188 -25.33 9.57 -3.09
C GLU A 188 -25.53 9.59 -1.57
N SER A 189 -26.79 9.61 -1.12
CA SER A 189 -27.11 9.55 0.31
C SER A 189 -27.28 8.12 0.78
N ILE A 190 -26.42 7.68 1.70
CA ILE A 190 -26.55 6.38 2.39
C ILE A 190 -26.34 6.63 3.88
N GLN A 191 -27.39 6.47 4.65
CA GLN A 191 -27.36 6.65 6.10
C GLN A 191 -27.01 5.33 6.82
N PRO A 192 -26.61 5.38 8.10
CA PRO A 192 -26.40 4.18 8.89
C PRO A 192 -27.60 3.22 8.80
N GLY A 193 -27.35 1.95 8.52
CA GLY A 193 -28.36 0.90 8.33
C GLY A 193 -28.91 0.77 6.91
N GLU A 194 -28.58 1.68 5.98
CA GLU A 194 -29.13 1.66 4.61
C GLU A 194 -28.24 0.91 3.60
N ALA A 195 -27.01 0.54 3.95
CA ALA A 195 -26.07 -0.06 3.01
C ALA A 195 -26.65 -1.29 2.28
N GLY A 196 -27.34 -2.18 2.99
CA GLY A 196 -27.97 -3.36 2.39
C GLY A 196 -29.09 -3.04 1.39
N GLN A 197 -29.82 -1.94 1.57
CA GLN A 197 -30.80 -1.46 0.60
C GLN A 197 -30.11 -0.79 -0.58
N ALA A 198 -29.10 0.05 -0.33
CA ALA A 198 -28.37 0.78 -1.36
C ALA A 198 -27.72 -0.14 -2.40
N THR A 199 -27.33 -1.37 -2.02
CA THR A 199 -26.80 -2.35 -2.98
C THR A 199 -27.86 -2.98 -3.90
N ARG A 200 -29.14 -2.75 -3.65
CA ARG A 200 -30.28 -3.26 -4.43
C ARG A 200 -31.05 -2.16 -5.15
N ASP A 201 -30.65 -0.90 -4.97
CA ASP A 201 -31.26 0.25 -5.62
C ASP A 201 -30.20 1.07 -6.40
N PRO A 202 -30.58 2.10 -7.18
CA PRO A 202 -29.67 2.82 -8.07
C PRO A 202 -28.41 3.41 -7.41
N ARG A 203 -28.38 3.57 -6.09
CA ARG A 203 -27.25 4.17 -5.37
C ARG A 203 -25.98 3.36 -5.47
N LEU A 204 -26.05 2.01 -5.44
CA LEU A 204 -24.87 1.13 -5.55
C LEU A 204 -25.02 -0.04 -6.50
N GLN A 205 -26.26 -0.47 -6.87
CA GLN A 205 -26.49 -1.72 -7.64
C GLN A 205 -25.76 -1.78 -8.99
N TYR A 206 -25.52 -0.64 -9.62
CA TYR A 206 -24.89 -0.56 -10.94
C TYR A 206 -23.36 -0.42 -10.91
N TYR A 207 -22.78 -0.34 -9.71
CA TYR A 207 -21.34 -0.26 -9.58
C TYR A 207 -20.70 -1.63 -9.44
N ASP A 208 -19.51 -1.79 -10.05
CA ASP A 208 -18.67 -2.96 -9.87
C ASP A 208 -18.24 -3.12 -8.39
N ARG A 209 -18.07 -4.36 -7.93
CA ARG A 209 -17.63 -4.64 -6.54
C ARG A 209 -16.24 -4.09 -6.22
N ASN A 210 -15.42 -3.87 -7.24
CA ASN A 210 -14.11 -3.25 -7.09
C ASN A 210 -14.16 -1.71 -7.15
N THR A 211 -15.33 -1.12 -7.38
CA THR A 211 -15.50 0.33 -7.41
C THR A 211 -15.04 0.93 -6.08
N ARG A 212 -14.22 1.97 -6.17
CA ARG A 212 -13.80 2.73 -5.00
C ARG A 212 -14.96 3.58 -4.50
N ILE A 213 -15.25 3.46 -3.22
CA ILE A 213 -16.30 4.23 -2.53
C ILE A 213 -15.63 5.02 -1.42
N VAL A 214 -15.97 6.32 -1.31
CA VAL A 214 -15.51 7.17 -0.21
C VAL A 214 -16.71 7.76 0.49
N VAL A 215 -16.87 7.45 1.77
CA VAL A 215 -17.94 7.95 2.62
C VAL A 215 -17.47 9.17 3.39
N PHE A 216 -18.28 10.21 3.45
CA PHE A 216 -18.05 11.38 4.29
C PHE A 216 -19.27 11.68 5.16
N GLY A 217 -19.09 12.47 6.21
CA GLY A 217 -20.16 12.81 7.15
C GLY A 217 -19.83 14.00 8.02
N ASN A 218 -20.63 14.25 9.06
CA ASN A 218 -20.36 15.30 10.05
C ASN A 218 -19.19 14.93 10.99
N SER A 219 -18.82 13.65 11.05
CA SER A 219 -17.64 13.18 11.76
C SER A 219 -17.05 11.96 11.05
N SER A 220 -15.77 11.72 11.27
CA SER A 220 -15.07 10.52 10.76
C SER A 220 -15.73 9.22 11.26
N ASP A 221 -16.20 9.18 12.50
CA ASP A 221 -16.87 8.01 13.08
C ASP A 221 -18.22 7.70 12.40
N ALA A 222 -19.01 8.71 12.07
CA ALA A 222 -20.25 8.53 11.34
C ALA A 222 -19.99 7.99 9.93
N ALA A 223 -19.04 8.57 9.23
CA ALA A 223 -18.61 8.14 7.90
C ALA A 223 -18.03 6.71 7.93
N ARG A 224 -17.19 6.39 8.92
CA ARG A 224 -16.60 5.06 9.11
C ARG A 224 -17.65 3.98 9.26
N ARG A 225 -18.67 4.19 10.11
CA ARG A 225 -19.75 3.20 10.30
C ARG A 225 -20.45 2.83 9.00
N VAL A 226 -20.80 3.83 8.18
CA VAL A 226 -21.44 3.59 6.89
C VAL A 226 -20.48 2.91 5.91
N ALA A 227 -19.20 3.31 5.88
CA ALA A 227 -18.19 2.65 5.06
C ALA A 227 -18.00 1.17 5.44
N GLU A 228 -18.02 0.84 6.74
CA GLU A 228 -17.97 -0.54 7.24
C GLU A 228 -19.21 -1.35 6.82
N GLU A 229 -20.38 -0.74 6.87
CA GLU A 229 -21.62 -1.40 6.41
C GLU A 229 -21.54 -1.69 4.91
N ILE A 230 -21.08 -0.75 4.09
CA ILE A 230 -20.92 -0.92 2.64
C ILE A 230 -19.87 -1.99 2.34
N ALA A 231 -18.73 -2.00 3.06
CA ALA A 231 -17.71 -3.02 2.88
C ALA A 231 -18.23 -4.44 3.13
N ARG A 232 -19.07 -4.61 4.17
CA ARG A 232 -19.76 -5.89 4.46
C ARG A 232 -20.74 -6.33 3.38
N GLN A 233 -21.21 -5.41 2.52
CA GLN A 233 -22.04 -5.73 1.35
C GLN A 233 -21.21 -6.09 0.09
N ALA A 234 -19.99 -6.58 0.28
CA ALA A 234 -19.05 -6.97 -0.77
C ALA A 234 -18.53 -5.81 -1.65
N TYR A 235 -18.37 -4.62 -1.07
CA TYR A 235 -17.62 -3.50 -1.65
C TYR A 235 -16.33 -3.22 -0.83
N PRO A 236 -15.30 -4.08 -0.94
CA PRO A 236 -14.11 -4.03 -0.09
C PRO A 236 -13.28 -2.75 -0.30
N ASN A 237 -13.46 -2.06 -1.44
CA ASN A 237 -12.78 -0.79 -1.73
C ASN A 237 -13.48 0.43 -1.11
N SER A 238 -14.31 0.21 -0.08
CA SER A 238 -14.90 1.29 0.70
C SER A 238 -13.89 1.87 1.67
N SER A 239 -13.87 3.21 1.74
CA SER A 239 -13.09 4.00 2.69
C SER A 239 -13.94 5.13 3.23
N TYR A 240 -13.49 5.81 4.25
CA TYR A 240 -14.15 6.98 4.79
C TYR A 240 -13.18 8.17 4.86
N PHE A 241 -13.72 9.37 4.71
CA PHE A 241 -12.96 10.60 4.92
C PHE A 241 -12.73 10.81 6.43
N GLY A 242 -11.46 10.97 6.83
CA GLY A 242 -11.06 11.13 8.23
C GLY A 242 -11.45 12.45 8.87
N GLY A 243 -11.91 13.44 8.08
CA GLY A 243 -12.40 14.74 8.54
C GLY A 243 -13.92 14.85 8.52
N THR A 244 -14.41 16.09 8.40
CA THR A 244 -15.82 16.46 8.45
C THR A 244 -16.31 17.01 7.12
N TYR A 245 -17.62 17.00 6.89
CA TYR A 245 -18.24 17.67 5.74
C TYR A 245 -17.92 19.17 5.70
N LEU A 246 -17.81 19.81 6.88
CA LEU A 246 -17.46 21.23 6.96
C LEU A 246 -16.06 21.50 6.39
N GLU A 247 -15.08 20.64 6.70
CA GLU A 247 -13.72 20.73 6.13
C GLU A 247 -13.74 20.57 4.60
N LEU A 248 -14.52 19.61 4.09
CA LEU A 248 -14.70 19.45 2.65
C LEU A 248 -15.28 20.72 2.01
N LYS A 249 -16.30 21.34 2.63
CA LYS A 249 -16.85 22.62 2.16
C LYS A 249 -15.84 23.74 2.16
N GLN A 250 -15.04 23.86 3.22
CA GLN A 250 -14.02 24.89 3.37
C GLN A 250 -12.89 24.76 2.34
N ALA A 251 -12.59 23.53 1.94
CA ALA A 251 -11.54 23.23 0.94
C ALA A 251 -11.89 23.70 -0.49
N LYS A 252 -13.15 24.06 -0.78
CA LYS A 252 -13.64 24.74 -2.00
C LYS A 252 -13.26 24.10 -3.35
N PHE A 253 -12.93 22.81 -3.41
CA PHE A 253 -12.50 22.16 -4.66
C PHE A 253 -13.65 21.62 -5.53
N PHE A 254 -14.90 21.78 -5.11
CA PHE A 254 -16.06 21.24 -5.83
C PHE A 254 -16.30 21.89 -7.20
N SER A 255 -15.77 23.10 -7.41
CA SER A 255 -15.80 23.79 -8.70
C SER A 255 -14.80 23.22 -9.72
N GLU A 256 -13.84 22.41 -9.27
CA GLU A 256 -12.78 21.87 -10.12
C GLU A 256 -13.20 20.60 -10.90
N ARG A 257 -14.39 20.06 -10.63
CA ARG A 257 -14.86 18.83 -11.26
C ARG A 257 -15.13 19.03 -12.75
N LYS A 258 -14.38 18.38 -13.61
CA LYS A 258 -14.71 18.28 -15.03
C LYS A 258 -15.96 17.40 -15.21
N PRO A 259 -16.94 17.79 -16.08
CA PRO A 259 -18.07 16.93 -16.39
C PRO A 259 -17.58 15.59 -16.91
N SER A 260 -18.09 14.48 -16.36
CA SER A 260 -17.74 13.15 -16.86
C SER A 260 -18.38 12.90 -18.22
N ALA A 261 -17.72 12.11 -19.07
CA ALA A 261 -18.26 11.74 -20.38
C ALA A 261 -19.64 11.02 -20.29
N SER A 262 -19.96 10.40 -19.15
CA SER A 262 -21.26 9.79 -18.87
C SER A 262 -22.36 10.81 -18.64
N THR A 263 -22.06 11.95 -18.01
CA THR A 263 -23.02 13.04 -17.81
C THR A 263 -23.42 13.70 -19.15
N LEU A 264 -22.52 13.70 -20.14
CA LEU A 264 -22.79 14.25 -21.47
C LEU A 264 -23.64 13.29 -22.34
N ARG A 265 -23.73 11.99 -22.04
CA ARG A 265 -24.61 11.06 -22.76
C ARG A 265 -26.09 11.16 -22.35
N GLY A 266 -26.38 11.62 -21.13
CA GLY A 266 -27.75 11.80 -20.63
C GLY A 266 -28.46 13.09 -21.14
N LEU A 267 -27.74 13.99 -21.83
CA LEU A 267 -28.29 15.23 -22.37
C LEU A 267 -28.63 15.18 -23.88
N LYS A 268 -28.54 13.98 -24.49
CA LYS A 268 -28.94 13.77 -25.90
C LYS A 268 -30.07 12.73 -25.96
N HIS A 269 -31.25 13.05 -25.44
CA HIS A 269 -32.52 12.46 -25.81
C HIS A 269 -33.63 13.48 -25.59
#